data_299bffd5b566acc8f1d64f30f9d3905c
#
_entry.id   299bffd5b566acc8f1d64f30f9d3905c
#
_cell.length_a   1.000
_cell.length_b   1.000
_cell.length_c   1.000
_cell.angle_alpha   90.00
_cell.angle_beta   90.00
_cell.angle_gamma   90.00
#
_symmetry.space_group_name_H-M   'P 1'
#
loop_
_entity.id
_entity.type
_entity.pdbx_description
1 polymer ?
#
loop_
_entity_poly.entity_id
_entity_poly.type
_entity_poly.pdbx_seq_one_letter_code
_entity_poly.pdbx_strand_id
1 'polypeptide(L)'
;GMIEDITTNSEMRGYWKYDTEDELIEVLNDMKDVLMKKGMRILVQLSKGEEETDTAEMYHELYFNHDELCEKFIKKTGIKATGFDEKNINNWFEVIEERVAVLKKQSYEQSKWELVEMAAFLGNQLVKYLDGEWYHFVSKDHESCSITNCNTAYSCTNCLKVLVGGYTKNGMD
;
A
#
# COMPACT_ATOMS: atom_id res chain seq x y z
N GLY A 1 -25.91 -21.48 4.04
CA GLY A 1 -25.30 -20.18 3.86
C GLY A 1 -23.89 -20.27 3.32
N MET A 2 -23.34 -19.16 2.93
CA MET A 2 -21.96 -19.07 2.45
C MET A 2 -21.26 -17.94 3.18
N ILE A 3 -20.02 -18.21 3.62
CA ILE A 3 -19.13 -17.22 4.23
C ILE A 3 -17.96 -17.02 3.28
N GLU A 4 -17.62 -15.76 3.01
CA GLU A 4 -16.47 -15.44 2.17
C GLU A 4 -15.18 -15.83 2.90
N ASP A 5 -14.31 -16.55 2.23
CA ASP A 5 -13.03 -16.95 2.78
C ASP A 5 -12.06 -15.75 2.77
N ILE A 6 -11.88 -15.18 3.94
CA ILE A 6 -10.96 -14.04 4.14
C ILE A 6 -9.49 -14.45 4.22
N THR A 7 -9.19 -15.76 4.19
CA THR A 7 -7.82 -16.27 4.30
C THR A 7 -7.13 -16.40 2.95
N THR A 8 -7.89 -16.39 1.87
CA THR A 8 -7.37 -16.47 0.51
C THR A 8 -6.97 -15.12 -0.02
N ASN A 9 -6.11 -15.13 -1.02
CA ASN A 9 -5.72 -13.96 -1.76
C ASN A 9 -6.97 -13.29 -2.37
N SER A 10 -6.98 -11.97 -2.50
CA SER A 10 -8.08 -11.19 -3.07
C SER A 10 -8.52 -11.63 -4.47
N GLU A 11 -7.67 -12.39 -5.18
CA GLU A 11 -7.99 -12.99 -6.47
C GLU A 11 -8.87 -14.26 -6.38
N MET A 12 -8.90 -14.90 -5.21
CA MET A 12 -9.72 -16.08 -4.96
C MET A 12 -10.81 -15.75 -3.95
N ARG A 13 -11.98 -15.44 -4.45
CA ARG A 13 -13.18 -15.35 -3.61
C ARG A 13 -13.65 -16.76 -3.29
N GLY A 14 -13.16 -17.29 -2.18
CA GLY A 14 -13.63 -18.55 -1.62
C GLY A 14 -14.88 -18.33 -0.78
N TYR A 15 -15.82 -19.25 -0.90
CA TYR A 15 -17.02 -19.25 -0.08
C TYR A 15 -17.11 -20.58 0.65
N TRP A 16 -17.30 -20.51 1.97
CA TRP A 16 -17.61 -21.70 2.75
C TRP A 16 -19.12 -21.91 2.77
N LYS A 17 -19.51 -23.10 2.39
CA LYS A 17 -20.90 -23.52 2.43
C LYS A 17 -21.12 -24.35 3.68
N TYR A 18 -22.14 -24.05 4.44
CA TYR A 18 -22.57 -24.81 5.58
C TYR A 18 -24.06 -25.16 5.46
N ASP A 19 -24.41 -26.37 5.89
CA ASP A 19 -25.78 -26.86 5.80
C ASP A 19 -26.42 -27.03 7.20
N THR A 20 -25.60 -27.03 8.27
CA THR A 20 -26.05 -27.17 9.64
C THR A 20 -25.47 -26.08 10.54
N GLU A 21 -26.11 -25.85 11.70
CA GLU A 21 -25.64 -24.91 12.72
C GLU A 21 -24.26 -25.33 13.29
N ASP A 22 -24.05 -26.64 13.46
CA ASP A 22 -22.78 -27.18 13.96
C ASP A 22 -21.63 -26.89 12.98
N GLU A 23 -21.85 -27.07 11.69
CA GLU A 23 -20.87 -26.72 10.64
C GLU A 23 -20.58 -25.22 10.64
N LEU A 24 -21.58 -24.38 10.82
CA LEU A 24 -21.36 -22.93 10.93
C LEU A 24 -20.49 -22.59 12.15
N ILE A 25 -20.74 -23.22 13.29
CA ILE A 25 -19.96 -23.01 14.52
C ILE A 25 -18.50 -23.42 14.31
N GLU A 26 -18.26 -24.54 13.64
CA GLU A 26 -16.93 -25.03 13.30
C GLU A 26 -16.20 -24.02 12.39
N VAL A 27 -16.82 -23.56 11.32
CA VAL A 27 -16.29 -22.54 10.40
C VAL A 27 -15.95 -21.25 11.16
N LEU A 28 -16.83 -20.77 12.03
CA LEU A 28 -16.60 -19.56 12.81
C LEU A 28 -15.44 -19.70 13.79
N ASN A 29 -15.25 -20.87 14.38
CA ASN A 29 -14.12 -21.15 15.26
C ASN A 29 -12.80 -21.19 14.48
N ASP A 30 -12.78 -21.81 13.31
CA ASP A 30 -11.61 -21.84 12.44
C ASP A 30 -11.24 -20.42 11.98
N MET A 31 -12.21 -19.61 11.58
CA MET A 31 -12.00 -18.20 11.25
C MET A 31 -11.42 -17.41 12.43
N LYS A 32 -11.96 -17.61 13.64
CA LYS A 32 -11.46 -16.98 14.85
C LYS A 32 -10.00 -17.32 15.08
N ASP A 33 -9.62 -18.59 14.97
CA ASP A 33 -8.24 -19.03 15.17
C ASP A 33 -7.28 -18.44 14.14
N VAL A 34 -7.69 -18.37 12.87
CA VAL A 34 -6.92 -17.72 11.81
C VAL A 34 -6.76 -16.23 12.07
N LEU A 35 -7.84 -15.54 12.45
CA LEU A 35 -7.81 -14.11 12.78
C LEU A 35 -6.94 -13.83 14.00
N MET A 36 -7.03 -14.66 15.04
CA MET A 36 -6.17 -14.55 16.23
C MET A 36 -4.69 -14.73 15.87
N LYS A 37 -4.34 -15.74 15.08
CA LYS A 37 -2.95 -15.96 14.63
C LYS A 37 -2.43 -14.80 13.78
N LYS A 38 -3.23 -14.31 12.83
CA LYS A 38 -2.87 -13.15 11.99
C LYS A 38 -2.80 -11.88 12.82
N GLY A 39 -3.78 -11.64 13.68
CA GLY A 39 -3.80 -10.48 14.58
C GLY A 39 -2.59 -10.47 15.53
N MET A 40 -2.24 -11.60 16.11
CA MET A 40 -1.04 -11.72 16.94
C MET A 40 0.25 -11.45 16.16
N ARG A 41 0.35 -11.91 14.91
CA ARG A 41 1.50 -11.59 14.05
C ARG A 41 1.59 -10.10 13.77
N ILE A 42 0.47 -9.45 13.46
CA ILE A 42 0.39 -8.01 13.24
C ILE A 42 0.78 -7.26 14.51
N LEU A 43 0.21 -7.63 15.67
CA LEU A 43 0.55 -7.02 16.96
C LEU A 43 2.03 -7.21 17.32
N VAL A 44 2.60 -8.38 17.07
CA VAL A 44 4.04 -8.63 17.29
C VAL A 44 4.91 -7.82 16.32
N GLN A 45 4.48 -7.62 15.09
CA GLN A 45 5.18 -6.75 14.15
C GLN A 45 5.09 -5.28 14.58
N LEU A 46 3.92 -4.82 15.01
CA LEU A 46 3.72 -3.46 15.54
C LEU A 46 4.48 -3.24 16.86
N SER A 47 4.57 -4.25 17.73
CA SER A 47 5.27 -4.15 19.01
C SER A 47 6.80 -4.24 18.90
N LYS A 48 7.35 -4.63 17.76
CA LYS A 48 8.81 -4.69 17.51
C LYS A 48 9.43 -3.36 17.11
N GLY A 49 8.78 -2.25 17.48
CA GLY A 49 9.41 -0.94 17.42
C GLY A 49 9.50 -0.41 16.00
N GLU A 50 8.42 -0.49 15.24
CA GLU A 50 8.15 0.61 14.36
C GLU A 50 7.96 1.80 15.31
N GLU A 51 8.98 2.65 15.41
CA GLU A 51 8.76 4.04 15.80
C GLU A 51 7.52 4.45 15.01
N GLU A 52 6.48 4.92 15.69
CA GLU A 52 5.35 5.56 15.04
C GLU A 52 5.92 6.73 14.26
N THR A 53 6.36 6.42 13.04
CA THR A 53 6.66 7.46 12.09
C THR A 53 5.32 8.15 11.89
N ASP A 54 5.23 9.39 12.32
CA ASP A 54 4.02 10.21 12.13
C ASP A 54 3.77 10.34 10.62
N THR A 55 3.08 9.36 10.07
CA THR A 55 2.76 9.29 8.65
C THR A 55 1.48 10.05 8.31
N ALA A 56 0.73 10.54 9.30
CA ALA A 56 -0.52 11.24 9.08
C ALA A 56 -0.30 12.50 8.23
N GLU A 57 0.72 13.30 8.54
CA GLU A 57 1.07 14.48 7.76
C GLU A 57 1.45 14.12 6.31
N MET A 58 2.19 13.02 6.13
CA MET A 58 2.59 12.53 4.80
C MET A 58 1.38 12.10 3.98
N TYR A 59 0.42 11.39 4.58
CA TYR A 59 -0.80 10.98 3.90
C TYR A 59 -1.71 12.17 3.56
N HIS A 60 -1.81 13.13 4.46
CA HIS A 60 -2.55 14.36 4.22
C HIS A 60 -1.99 15.12 3.01
N GLU A 61 -0.69 15.37 3.01
CA GLU A 61 0.00 16.04 1.91
C GLU A 61 -0.14 15.25 0.59
N LEU A 62 0.01 13.92 0.64
CA LEU A 62 -0.15 13.06 -0.53
C LEU A 62 -1.53 13.22 -1.14
N TYR A 63 -2.60 13.12 -0.34
CA TYR A 63 -3.96 13.19 -0.85
C TYR A 63 -4.31 14.54 -1.46
N PHE A 64 -3.99 15.63 -0.79
CA PHE A 64 -4.38 16.97 -1.25
C PHE A 64 -3.49 17.54 -2.34
N ASN A 65 -2.24 17.10 -2.43
CA ASN A 65 -1.23 17.69 -3.33
C ASN A 65 -0.55 16.66 -4.26
N HIS A 66 -1.18 15.50 -4.51
CA HIS A 66 -0.59 14.42 -5.30
C HIS A 66 -0.15 14.86 -6.71
N ASP A 67 -0.84 15.77 -7.37
CA ASP A 67 -0.46 16.23 -8.70
C ASP A 67 0.84 17.06 -8.65
N GLU A 68 0.93 17.99 -7.72
CA GLU A 68 2.13 18.82 -7.55
C GLU A 68 3.34 17.96 -7.12
N LEU A 69 3.13 17.01 -6.20
CA LEU A 69 4.17 16.08 -5.75
C LEU A 69 4.65 15.18 -6.89
N CYS A 70 3.74 14.69 -7.72
CA CYS A 70 4.06 13.91 -8.91
C CYS A 70 4.92 14.73 -9.90
N GLU A 71 4.54 15.98 -10.17
CA GLU A 71 5.31 16.87 -11.03
C GLU A 71 6.71 17.15 -10.47
N LYS A 72 6.84 17.36 -9.17
CA LYS A 72 8.14 17.51 -8.50
C LYS A 72 9.04 16.29 -8.73
N PHE A 73 8.48 15.09 -8.58
CA PHE A 73 9.24 13.86 -8.81
C PHE A 73 9.66 13.71 -10.27
N ILE A 74 8.75 13.95 -11.22
CA ILE A 74 9.06 13.90 -12.65
C ILE A 74 10.16 14.90 -12.99
N LYS A 75 10.07 16.13 -12.50
CA LYS A 75 11.07 17.18 -12.77
C LYS A 75 12.45 16.83 -12.16
N LYS A 76 12.45 16.26 -10.97
CA LYS A 76 13.69 15.85 -10.27
C LYS A 76 14.41 14.71 -10.97
N THR A 77 13.68 13.73 -11.48
CA THR A 77 14.24 12.48 -12.00
C THR A 77 14.31 12.43 -13.53
N GLY A 78 13.54 13.26 -14.22
CA GLY A 78 13.36 13.15 -15.67
C GLY A 78 12.57 11.93 -16.12
N ILE A 79 11.91 11.21 -15.18
CA ILE A 79 11.11 10.02 -15.47
C ILE A 79 9.98 10.35 -16.45
N LYS A 80 9.77 9.47 -17.42
CA LYS A 80 8.66 9.64 -18.38
C LYS A 80 7.38 9.02 -17.84
N ALA A 81 6.38 9.85 -17.60
CA ALA A 81 5.05 9.44 -17.12
C ALA A 81 4.09 9.05 -18.26
N THR A 82 4.60 8.76 -19.46
CA THR A 82 3.81 8.45 -20.65
C THR A 82 4.04 7.02 -21.11
N GLY A 83 2.95 6.34 -21.45
CA GLY A 83 2.97 4.95 -21.91
C GLY A 83 2.89 3.94 -20.77
N PHE A 84 1.86 3.11 -20.83
CA PHE A 84 1.65 2.00 -19.88
C PHE A 84 2.02 0.70 -20.59
N ASP A 85 3.31 0.50 -20.77
CA ASP A 85 3.91 -0.69 -21.35
C ASP A 85 5.05 -1.21 -20.47
N GLU A 86 5.46 -2.45 -20.69
CA GLU A 86 6.46 -3.14 -19.87
C GLU A 86 7.76 -2.34 -19.77
N LYS A 87 8.22 -1.75 -20.86
CA LYS A 87 9.48 -0.99 -20.89
C LYS A 87 9.40 0.25 -19.99
N ASN A 88 8.30 1.01 -20.08
CA ASN A 88 8.12 2.21 -19.27
C ASN A 88 7.92 1.86 -17.80
N ILE A 89 7.13 0.83 -17.50
CA ILE A 89 6.90 0.35 -16.13
C ILE A 89 8.22 -0.10 -15.50
N ASN A 90 9.04 -0.87 -16.19
CA ASN A 90 10.35 -1.29 -15.69
C ASN A 90 11.26 -0.08 -15.43
N ASN A 91 11.27 0.90 -16.32
CA ASN A 91 12.02 2.14 -16.10
C ASN A 91 11.52 2.92 -14.86
N TRP A 92 10.22 2.96 -14.60
CA TRP A 92 9.68 3.61 -13.38
C TRP A 92 10.22 2.93 -12.12
N PHE A 93 10.20 1.60 -12.07
CA PHE A 93 10.72 0.86 -10.93
C PHE A 93 12.24 1.02 -10.78
N GLU A 94 13.00 0.98 -11.84
CA GLU A 94 14.45 1.21 -11.81
C GLU A 94 14.77 2.60 -11.22
N VAL A 95 14.11 3.65 -11.70
CA VAL A 95 14.31 5.01 -11.17
C VAL A 95 13.93 5.11 -9.70
N ILE A 96 12.82 4.50 -9.29
CA ILE A 96 12.37 4.49 -7.90
C ILE A 96 13.38 3.73 -7.01
N GLU A 97 13.82 2.56 -7.43
CA GLU A 97 14.81 1.76 -6.69
C GLU A 97 16.14 2.50 -6.52
N GLU A 98 16.64 3.15 -7.57
CA GLU A 98 17.84 3.99 -7.52
C GLU A 98 17.68 5.14 -6.52
N ARG A 99 16.52 5.81 -6.54
CA ARG A 99 16.23 6.91 -5.60
C ARG A 99 16.11 6.40 -4.16
N VAL A 100 15.42 5.30 -3.92
CA VAL A 100 15.33 4.68 -2.58
C VAL A 100 16.73 4.30 -2.07
N ALA A 101 17.59 3.76 -2.92
CA ALA A 101 18.98 3.43 -2.54
C ALA A 101 19.79 4.68 -2.13
N VAL A 102 19.54 5.82 -2.76
CA VAL A 102 20.15 7.10 -2.36
C VAL A 102 19.58 7.57 -1.02
N LEU A 103 18.26 7.50 -0.84
CA LEU A 103 17.57 7.93 0.37
C LEU A 103 17.96 7.11 1.59
N LYS A 104 18.24 5.81 1.43
CA LYS A 104 18.74 4.94 2.52
C LYS A 104 20.07 5.39 3.14
N LYS A 105 20.79 6.26 2.47
CA LYS A 105 22.04 6.87 3.00
C LYS A 105 21.78 8.12 3.83
N GLN A 106 20.53 8.56 3.91
CA GLN A 106 20.08 9.74 4.62
C GLN A 106 19.18 9.35 5.80
N SER A 107 18.90 10.29 6.70
CA SER A 107 17.91 10.05 7.76
C SER A 107 16.49 9.98 7.19
N TYR A 108 15.60 9.33 7.91
CA TYR A 108 14.17 9.26 7.53
C TYR A 108 13.54 10.64 7.37
N GLU A 109 13.83 11.56 8.28
CA GLU A 109 13.33 12.94 8.23
C GLU A 109 13.76 13.69 6.95
N GLN A 110 14.94 13.40 6.43
CA GLN A 110 15.41 13.98 5.17
C GLN A 110 14.79 13.31 3.95
N SER A 111 14.38 12.06 4.08
CA SER A 111 13.95 11.20 2.97
C SER A 111 12.43 11.13 2.80
N LYS A 112 11.66 11.32 3.88
CA LYS A 112 10.22 11.04 3.91
C LYS A 112 9.43 11.78 2.83
N TRP A 113 9.75 13.02 2.53
CA TRP A 113 9.01 13.81 1.54
C TRP A 113 9.27 13.35 0.11
N GLU A 114 10.46 12.84 -0.20
CA GLU A 114 10.69 12.23 -1.51
C GLU A 114 9.96 10.89 -1.66
N LEU A 115 9.79 10.13 -0.58
CA LEU A 115 8.92 8.94 -0.59
C LEU A 115 7.46 9.31 -0.87
N VAL A 116 6.99 10.45 -0.38
CA VAL A 116 5.65 10.98 -0.70
C VAL A 116 5.54 11.39 -2.17
N GLU A 117 6.57 12.05 -2.73
CA GLU A 117 6.64 12.38 -4.16
C GLU A 117 6.58 11.12 -5.04
N MET A 118 7.32 10.06 -4.68
CA MET A 118 7.27 8.77 -5.38
C MET A 118 5.89 8.11 -5.30
N ALA A 119 5.26 8.16 -4.12
CA ALA A 119 3.92 7.62 -3.92
C ALA A 119 2.88 8.37 -4.77
N ALA A 120 3.01 9.69 -4.89
CA ALA A 120 2.18 10.51 -5.75
C ALA A 120 2.36 10.14 -7.23
N PHE A 121 3.60 9.94 -7.67
CA PHE A 121 3.88 9.47 -9.02
C PHE A 121 3.21 8.14 -9.32
N LEU A 122 3.46 7.11 -8.49
CA LEU A 122 2.86 5.78 -8.69
C LEU A 122 1.34 5.81 -8.62
N GLY A 123 0.78 6.52 -7.64
CA GLY A 123 -0.67 6.65 -7.49
C GLY A 123 -1.32 7.31 -8.70
N ASN A 124 -0.74 8.38 -9.22
CA ASN A 124 -1.25 9.05 -10.42
C ASN A 124 -1.16 8.16 -11.68
N GLN A 125 -0.16 7.25 -11.78
CA GLN A 125 -0.14 6.27 -12.87
C GLN A 125 -1.27 5.25 -12.72
N LEU A 126 -1.57 4.76 -11.51
CA LEU A 126 -2.69 3.85 -11.26
C LEU A 126 -4.04 4.51 -11.59
N VAL A 127 -4.22 5.77 -11.22
CA VAL A 127 -5.42 6.55 -11.59
C VAL A 127 -5.54 6.69 -13.10
N LYS A 128 -4.46 7.06 -13.77
CA LYS A 128 -4.46 7.34 -15.20
C LYS A 128 -4.69 6.12 -16.08
N TYR A 129 -4.05 4.99 -15.74
CA TYR A 129 -4.01 3.82 -16.63
C TYR A 129 -4.86 2.65 -16.17
N LEU A 130 -5.27 2.61 -14.90
CA LEU A 130 -6.06 1.53 -14.33
C LEU A 130 -7.41 2.01 -13.79
N ASP A 131 -7.84 3.22 -14.16
CA ASP A 131 -9.09 3.84 -13.71
C ASP A 131 -9.25 3.88 -12.17
N GLY A 132 -8.13 4.02 -11.47
CA GLY A 132 -8.13 4.12 -10.03
C GLY A 132 -8.62 5.48 -9.53
N GLU A 133 -8.98 5.52 -8.27
CA GLU A 133 -9.40 6.74 -7.57
C GLU A 133 -8.58 6.93 -6.30
N TRP A 134 -8.17 8.17 -6.02
CA TRP A 134 -7.58 8.52 -4.74
C TRP A 134 -8.62 8.42 -3.62
N TYR A 135 -8.30 7.68 -2.59
CA TYR A 135 -9.13 7.51 -1.42
C TYR A 135 -8.41 7.98 -0.17
N HIS A 136 -9.05 8.86 0.59
CA HIS A 136 -8.55 9.42 1.84
C HIS A 136 -9.35 8.88 3.01
N PHE A 137 -8.70 8.18 3.90
CA PHE A 137 -9.29 7.69 5.12
C PHE A 137 -8.77 8.50 6.30
N VAL A 138 -9.70 9.03 7.09
CA VAL A 138 -9.40 9.79 8.31
C VAL A 138 -10.24 9.25 9.45
N SER A 139 -9.59 8.89 10.54
CA SER A 139 -10.22 8.55 11.81
C SER A 139 -9.57 9.37 12.92
N LYS A 140 -10.06 9.21 14.17
CA LYS A 140 -9.53 9.96 15.32
C LYS A 140 -8.01 9.81 15.49
N ASP A 141 -7.49 8.60 15.25
CA ASP A 141 -6.11 8.23 15.57
C ASP A 141 -5.33 7.74 14.34
N HIS A 142 -5.90 7.86 13.14
CA HIS A 142 -5.26 7.32 11.93
C HIS A 142 -5.68 8.09 10.68
N GLU A 143 -4.72 8.40 9.85
CA GLU A 143 -4.90 8.95 8.52
C GLU A 143 -4.15 8.10 7.49
N SER A 144 -4.79 7.78 6.38
CA SER A 144 -4.16 7.06 5.28
C SER A 144 -4.71 7.49 3.93
N CYS A 145 -3.93 7.22 2.89
CA CYS A 145 -4.28 7.52 1.52
C CYS A 145 -3.93 6.32 0.63
N SER A 146 -4.84 5.93 -0.24
CA SER A 146 -4.64 4.80 -1.15
C SER A 146 -5.36 5.03 -2.47
N ILE A 147 -5.05 4.18 -3.45
CA ILE A 147 -5.77 4.11 -4.72
C ILE A 147 -6.75 2.96 -4.65
N THR A 148 -8.00 3.23 -4.96
CA THR A 148 -9.11 2.26 -4.97
C THR A 148 -9.71 2.15 -6.37
N ASN A 149 -10.61 1.21 -6.57
CA ASN A 149 -11.39 1.02 -7.81
C ASN A 149 -10.55 0.78 -9.07
N CYS A 150 -9.29 0.36 -8.93
CA CYS A 150 -8.49 -0.03 -10.09
C CYS A 150 -9.12 -1.23 -10.81
N ASN A 151 -9.07 -1.21 -12.16
CA ASN A 151 -9.47 -2.34 -13.02
C ASN A 151 -8.48 -3.52 -12.91
N THR A 152 -8.12 -3.89 -11.71
CA THR A 152 -7.21 -4.99 -11.38
C THR A 152 -7.78 -5.81 -10.24
N ALA A 153 -7.18 -6.96 -9.97
CA ALA A 153 -7.51 -7.80 -8.83
C ALA A 153 -7.26 -7.13 -7.45
N TYR A 154 -6.51 -6.05 -7.44
CA TYR A 154 -6.19 -5.30 -6.21
C TYR A 154 -7.12 -4.09 -6.09
N SER A 155 -8.05 -4.17 -5.16
CA SER A 155 -9.04 -3.12 -4.91
C SER A 155 -8.53 -1.92 -4.11
N CYS A 156 -7.34 -2.02 -3.53
CA CYS A 156 -6.75 -0.96 -2.71
C CYS A 156 -5.23 -1.06 -2.69
N THR A 157 -4.55 0.00 -3.11
CA THR A 157 -3.08 0.08 -3.11
C THR A 157 -2.61 1.32 -2.37
N ASN A 158 -1.91 1.12 -1.27
CA ASN A 158 -1.25 2.19 -0.52
C ASN A 158 0.21 2.30 -0.96
N CYS A 159 0.46 3.15 -1.96
CA CYS A 159 1.80 3.35 -2.52
C CYS A 159 2.81 3.85 -1.49
N LEU A 160 2.41 4.78 -0.60
CA LEU A 160 3.29 5.32 0.41
C LEU A 160 3.72 4.26 1.42
N LYS A 161 2.79 3.42 1.88
CA LYS A 161 3.10 2.32 2.80
C LYS A 161 4.13 1.35 2.21
N VAL A 162 3.99 1.02 0.93
CA VAL A 162 4.94 0.15 0.22
C VAL A 162 6.33 0.79 0.15
N LEU A 163 6.41 2.07 -0.19
CA LEU A 163 7.67 2.80 -0.31
C LEU A 163 8.35 3.00 1.05
N VAL A 164 7.61 3.39 2.08
CA VAL A 164 8.15 3.53 3.45
C VAL A 164 8.61 2.16 3.96
N GLY A 165 7.84 1.11 3.74
CA GLY A 165 8.22 -0.25 4.10
C GLY A 165 9.50 -0.71 3.39
N GLY A 166 9.68 -0.37 2.12
CA GLY A 166 10.90 -0.64 1.37
C GLY A 166 12.11 0.17 1.85
N TYR A 167 11.88 1.41 2.25
CA TYR A 167 12.93 2.28 2.81
C TYR A 167 13.39 1.78 4.20
N THR A 168 12.47 1.39 5.09
CA THR A 168 12.76 1.01 6.48
C THR A 168 13.34 -0.39 6.62
N LYS A 169 13.04 -1.29 5.69
CA LYS A 169 13.66 -2.62 5.68
C LYS A 169 15.11 -2.54 5.23
N ASN A 170 16.00 -3.19 5.97
CA ASN A 170 17.41 -3.36 5.60
C ASN A 170 17.52 -4.26 4.36
N GLY A 171 17.42 -3.65 3.21
CA GLY A 171 17.31 -4.31 1.93
C GLY A 171 15.85 -4.63 1.62
N MET A 172 15.37 -4.13 0.49
CA MET A 172 14.26 -4.79 -0.19
C MET A 172 14.83 -6.09 -0.76
N ASP A 173 14.87 -7.10 0.10
CA ASP A 173 15.12 -8.47 -0.35
C ASP A 173 13.87 -9.00 -1.04
#